data_e21cfb0437f4334739b9ff0a480f844d
#
_entry.id   e21cfb0437f4334739b9ff0a480f844d
#
_cell.length_a   1.000
_cell.length_b   1.000
_cell.length_c   1.000
_cell.angle_alpha   90.00
_cell.angle_beta   90.00
_cell.angle_gamma   90.00
#
_symmetry.space_group_name_H-M   'P 1'
#
loop_
_entity.id
_entity.type
_entity.pdbx_description
1 polymer ?
#
loop_
_entity_poly.entity_id
_entity_poly.type
_entity_poly.pdbx_seq_one_letter_code
_entity_poly.pdbx_strand_id
1 'polypeptide(L)'
;TQPEKIISGGPMMGMAMFTTDVPAVKTFSCFLAFTKDEVAANQPSNCIRCGRCVSVCPQKLMPAKLSVLADHNQFDEFEKLYGAECVECGSCSFICPAKRNLAQSMKTGRKQVLANRRKK
;
A
#
# COMPACT_ATOMS: atom_id res chain seq x y z
N THR A 1 -22.52 16.10 6.50
CA THR A 1 -21.63 15.26 7.33
C THR A 1 -20.20 15.33 6.80
N GLN A 2 -19.24 15.55 7.70
CA GLN A 2 -17.83 15.55 7.31
C GLN A 2 -17.37 14.10 7.12
N PRO A 3 -16.76 13.76 5.97
CA PRO A 3 -16.20 12.44 5.79
C PRO A 3 -14.92 12.25 6.61
N GLU A 4 -14.72 11.06 7.16
CA GLU A 4 -13.52 10.73 7.91
C GLU A 4 -12.34 10.41 6.97
N LYS A 5 -12.64 9.95 5.75
CA LYS A 5 -11.63 9.53 4.80
C LYS A 5 -12.07 9.83 3.38
N ILE A 6 -11.19 10.46 2.61
CA ILE A 6 -11.39 10.71 1.18
C ILE A 6 -10.26 10.03 0.42
N ILE A 7 -10.62 9.24 -0.59
CA ILE A 7 -9.65 8.51 -1.41
C ILE A 7 -9.74 9.02 -2.85
N SER A 8 -8.58 9.36 -3.43
CA SER A 8 -8.45 9.65 -4.84
C SER A 8 -8.16 8.34 -5.57
N GLY A 9 -9.13 7.82 -6.31
CA GLY A 9 -9.04 6.53 -6.99
C GLY A 9 -9.98 5.49 -6.40
N GLY A 10 -9.72 4.21 -6.70
CA GLY A 10 -10.54 3.11 -6.22
C GLY A 10 -10.23 2.70 -4.78
N PRO A 11 -11.07 1.87 -4.15
CA PRO A 11 -10.90 1.52 -2.74
C PRO A 11 -9.64 0.70 -2.44
N MET A 12 -9.12 -0.06 -3.40
CA MET A 12 -7.93 -0.89 -3.18
C MET A 12 -6.62 -0.19 -3.56
N MET A 13 -6.61 0.57 -4.63
CA MET A 13 -5.39 1.18 -5.19
C MET A 13 -5.32 2.68 -5.02
N GLY A 14 -6.39 3.32 -4.62
CA GLY A 14 -6.45 4.76 -4.46
C GLY A 14 -5.59 5.26 -3.30
N MET A 15 -5.30 6.55 -3.30
CA MET A 15 -4.50 7.18 -2.25
C MET A 15 -5.41 8.03 -1.36
N ALA A 16 -5.26 7.86 -0.05
CA ALA A 16 -5.98 8.68 0.92
C ALA A 16 -5.49 10.12 0.87
N MET A 17 -6.42 11.07 0.91
CA MET A 17 -6.12 12.50 0.87
C MET A 17 -6.23 13.10 2.26
N PHE A 18 -5.29 13.96 2.62
CA PHE A 18 -5.33 14.68 3.90
C PHE A 18 -6.05 16.02 3.81
N THR A 19 -6.36 16.48 2.60
CA THR A 19 -7.06 17.75 2.38
C THR A 19 -7.90 17.66 1.10
N THR A 20 -8.97 18.46 1.04
CA THR A 20 -9.80 18.60 -0.16
C THR A 20 -9.36 19.76 -1.05
N ASP A 21 -8.32 20.52 -0.64
CA ASP A 21 -7.85 21.71 -1.35
C ASP A 21 -6.96 21.37 -2.56
N VAL A 22 -7.06 20.16 -3.07
CA VAL A 22 -6.28 19.71 -4.22
C VAL A 22 -7.20 19.62 -5.45
N PRO A 23 -6.83 20.27 -6.57
CA PRO A 23 -7.66 20.22 -7.78
C PRO A 23 -7.64 18.83 -8.42
N ALA A 24 -8.74 18.45 -9.05
CA ALA A 24 -8.80 17.23 -9.84
C ALA A 24 -7.94 17.37 -11.09
N VAL A 25 -7.13 16.35 -11.39
CA VAL A 25 -6.24 16.38 -12.56
C VAL A 25 -6.79 15.44 -13.65
N LYS A 26 -6.20 15.52 -14.85
CA LYS A 26 -6.65 14.78 -16.02
C LYS A 26 -6.69 13.27 -15.82
N THR A 27 -5.75 12.72 -15.05
CA THR A 27 -5.65 11.29 -14.79
C THR A 27 -6.56 10.81 -13.67
N PHE A 28 -7.37 11.70 -13.12
CA PHE A 28 -8.25 11.43 -12.00
C PHE A 28 -9.45 10.60 -12.43
N SER A 29 -9.71 9.48 -11.76
CA SER A 29 -10.82 8.58 -12.12
C SER A 29 -12.05 8.76 -11.22
N CYS A 30 -11.86 8.84 -9.89
CA CYS A 30 -13.00 9.01 -8.98
C CYS A 30 -12.53 9.50 -7.61
N PHE A 31 -13.50 10.03 -6.83
CA PHE A 31 -13.33 10.29 -5.41
C PHE A 31 -14.23 9.34 -4.62
N LEU A 32 -13.70 8.80 -3.54
CA LEU A 32 -14.49 8.04 -2.58
C LEU A 32 -14.43 8.75 -1.23
N ALA A 33 -15.59 9.01 -0.65
CA ALA A 33 -15.69 9.63 0.66
C ALA A 33 -16.37 8.65 1.63
N PHE A 34 -15.70 8.31 2.72
CA PHE A 34 -16.22 7.39 3.71
C PHE A 34 -16.63 8.15 4.97
N THR A 35 -17.80 7.85 5.48
CA THR A 35 -18.27 8.42 6.74
C THR A 35 -17.52 7.84 7.93
N LYS A 36 -17.03 6.62 7.81
CA LYS A 36 -16.20 5.95 8.81
C LYS A 36 -14.94 5.40 8.15
N ASP A 37 -13.80 5.59 8.79
CA ASP A 37 -12.55 4.98 8.35
C ASP A 37 -12.37 3.64 9.07
N GLU A 38 -12.85 2.58 8.45
CA GLU A 38 -12.77 1.22 9.02
C GLU A 38 -11.34 0.74 9.19
N VAL A 39 -10.42 1.21 8.33
CA VAL A 39 -9.01 0.84 8.43
C VAL A 39 -8.38 1.46 9.67
N ALA A 40 -8.66 2.74 9.93
CA ALA A 40 -8.17 3.43 11.12
C ALA A 40 -8.76 2.86 12.41
N ALA A 41 -9.98 2.31 12.33
CA ALA A 41 -10.64 1.69 13.48
C ALA A 41 -10.01 0.36 13.89
N ASN A 42 -9.29 -0.30 12.96
CA ASN A 42 -8.63 -1.57 13.19
C ASN A 42 -7.12 -1.36 13.36
N GLN A 43 -6.61 -1.60 14.58
CA GLN A 43 -5.19 -1.45 14.85
C GLN A 43 -4.41 -2.60 14.24
N PRO A 44 -3.29 -2.31 13.53
CA PRO A 44 -2.46 -3.38 13.01
C PRO A 44 -1.77 -4.14 14.16
N SER A 45 -1.68 -5.45 14.02
CA SER A 45 -1.01 -6.31 14.97
C SER A 45 0.21 -6.97 14.32
N ASN A 46 0.95 -7.77 15.10
CA ASN A 46 2.13 -8.46 14.60
C ASN A 46 1.75 -9.51 13.55
N CYS A 47 2.62 -9.69 12.57
CA CYS A 47 2.44 -10.69 11.54
C CYS A 47 2.46 -12.11 12.14
N ILE A 48 1.44 -12.91 11.84
CA ILE A 48 1.33 -14.29 12.33
C ILE A 48 1.90 -15.31 11.32
N ARG A 49 2.51 -14.82 10.24
CA ARG A 49 3.15 -15.65 9.20
C ARG A 49 2.21 -16.68 8.58
N CYS A 50 0.97 -16.31 8.33
CA CYS A 50 -0.04 -17.20 7.75
C CYS A 50 0.15 -17.46 6.24
N GLY A 51 0.90 -16.60 5.53
CA GLY A 51 1.18 -16.74 4.11
C GLY A 51 0.05 -16.34 3.17
N ARG A 52 -1.05 -15.82 3.67
CA ARG A 52 -2.19 -15.44 2.82
C ARG A 52 -1.82 -14.34 1.83
N CYS A 53 -0.99 -13.37 2.25
CA CYS A 53 -0.56 -12.29 1.38
C CYS A 53 0.25 -12.80 0.18
N VAL A 54 1.07 -13.84 0.40
CA VAL A 54 1.84 -14.47 -0.67
C VAL A 54 0.89 -15.18 -1.65
N SER A 55 -0.12 -15.87 -1.12
CA SER A 55 -1.07 -16.64 -1.94
C SER A 55 -1.89 -15.76 -2.87
N VAL A 56 -2.28 -14.55 -2.43
CA VAL A 56 -3.12 -13.65 -3.23
C VAL A 56 -2.33 -12.71 -4.13
N CYS A 57 -1.02 -12.62 -3.97
CA CYS A 57 -0.21 -11.70 -4.78
C CYS A 57 -0.17 -12.16 -6.24
N PRO A 58 -0.63 -11.33 -7.21
CA PRO A 58 -0.61 -11.71 -8.63
C PRO A 58 0.81 -11.83 -9.19
N GLN A 59 1.79 -11.15 -8.59
CA GLN A 59 3.19 -11.21 -9.00
C GLN A 59 4.02 -12.21 -8.20
N LYS A 60 3.37 -13.00 -7.32
CA LYS A 60 4.02 -14.03 -6.52
C LYS A 60 5.15 -13.50 -5.64
N LEU A 61 4.96 -12.31 -5.09
CA LEU A 61 5.90 -11.68 -4.18
C LEU A 61 5.67 -12.16 -2.74
N MET A 62 6.53 -11.71 -1.82
CA MET A 62 6.40 -11.96 -0.38
C MET A 62 6.08 -10.66 0.34
N PRO A 63 4.82 -10.18 0.33
CA PRO A 63 4.48 -8.86 0.86
C PRO A 63 4.87 -8.66 2.33
N ALA A 64 4.70 -9.67 3.17
CA ALA A 64 5.02 -9.56 4.58
C ALA A 64 6.51 -9.23 4.81
N LYS A 65 7.40 -9.95 4.13
CA LYS A 65 8.84 -9.72 4.23
C LYS A 65 9.24 -8.39 3.59
N LEU A 66 8.69 -8.11 2.40
CA LEU A 66 8.99 -6.87 1.68
C LEU A 66 8.54 -5.64 2.46
N SER A 67 7.40 -5.71 3.14
CA SER A 67 6.92 -4.59 3.96
C SER A 67 7.88 -4.28 5.11
N VAL A 68 8.42 -5.31 5.77
CA VAL A 68 9.40 -5.14 6.84
C VAL A 68 10.66 -4.48 6.30
N LEU A 69 11.16 -4.93 5.15
CA LEU A 69 12.35 -4.35 4.52
C LEU A 69 12.13 -2.89 4.15
N ALA A 70 10.97 -2.56 3.62
CA ALA A 70 10.63 -1.17 3.25
C ALA A 70 10.55 -0.28 4.49
N ASP A 71 9.93 -0.78 5.56
CA ASP A 71 9.78 -0.02 6.81
C ASP A 71 11.12 0.24 7.49
N HIS A 72 12.10 -0.63 7.29
CA HIS A 72 13.45 -0.48 7.84
C HIS A 72 14.44 0.16 6.85
N ASN A 73 13.94 0.70 5.74
CA ASN A 73 14.74 1.39 4.72
C ASN A 73 15.82 0.50 4.07
N GLN A 74 15.59 -0.81 4.04
CA GLN A 74 16.49 -1.77 3.39
C GLN A 74 16.08 -1.98 1.93
N PHE A 75 16.21 -0.93 1.13
CA PHE A 75 15.71 -0.92 -0.24
C PHE A 75 16.51 -1.80 -1.19
N ASP A 76 17.81 -2.03 -0.91
CA ASP A 76 18.62 -2.94 -1.73
C ASP A 76 18.10 -4.38 -1.63
N GLU A 77 17.81 -4.85 -0.42
CA GLU A 77 17.21 -6.17 -0.20
C GLU A 77 15.79 -6.25 -0.77
N PHE A 78 15.03 -5.16 -0.63
CA PHE A 78 13.69 -5.05 -1.21
C PHE A 78 13.74 -5.26 -2.73
N GLU A 79 14.70 -4.63 -3.41
CA GLU A 79 14.86 -4.77 -4.86
C GLU A 79 15.32 -6.19 -5.23
N LYS A 80 16.22 -6.80 -4.45
CA LYS A 80 16.71 -8.16 -4.69
C LYS A 80 15.58 -9.20 -4.63
N LEU A 81 14.57 -8.95 -3.80
CA LEU A 81 13.40 -9.82 -3.67
C LEU A 81 12.26 -9.40 -4.60
N TYR A 82 12.57 -8.63 -5.64
CA TYR A 82 11.63 -8.20 -6.67
C TYR A 82 10.50 -7.30 -6.17
N GLY A 83 10.74 -6.54 -5.10
CA GLY A 83 9.73 -5.63 -4.55
C GLY A 83 9.24 -4.58 -5.54
N ALA A 84 10.11 -4.15 -6.46
CA ALA A 84 9.76 -3.17 -7.50
C ALA A 84 8.76 -3.73 -8.53
N GLU A 85 8.55 -5.05 -8.57
CA GLU A 85 7.58 -5.68 -9.48
C GLU A 85 6.14 -5.59 -8.97
N CYS A 86 5.92 -5.03 -7.79
CA CYS A 86 4.58 -4.88 -7.19
C CYS A 86 3.69 -4.02 -8.09
N VAL A 87 2.48 -4.50 -8.37
CA VAL A 87 1.48 -3.77 -9.18
C VAL A 87 0.54 -2.91 -8.33
N GLU A 88 0.76 -2.87 -7.03
CA GLU A 88 0.01 -2.03 -6.09
C GLU A 88 -1.50 -2.33 -6.04
N CYS A 89 -1.88 -3.60 -6.24
CA CYS A 89 -3.30 -3.99 -6.31
C CYS A 89 -4.03 -3.96 -4.96
N GLY A 90 -3.30 -4.01 -3.84
CA GLY A 90 -3.88 -3.95 -2.50
C GLY A 90 -4.43 -5.25 -1.95
N SER A 91 -4.35 -6.35 -2.69
CA SER A 91 -4.89 -7.65 -2.25
C SER A 91 -4.25 -8.16 -0.97
N CYS A 92 -2.94 -7.93 -0.81
CA CYS A 92 -2.21 -8.36 0.39
C CYS A 92 -2.71 -7.68 1.66
N SER A 93 -2.98 -6.38 1.58
CA SER A 93 -3.54 -5.63 2.72
C SER A 93 -4.95 -6.11 3.06
N PHE A 94 -5.75 -6.37 2.03
CA PHE A 94 -7.13 -6.80 2.21
C PHE A 94 -7.23 -8.15 2.92
N ILE A 95 -6.40 -9.11 2.53
CA ILE A 95 -6.47 -10.49 3.07
C ILE A 95 -5.76 -10.64 4.43
N CYS A 96 -4.93 -9.68 4.83
CA CYS A 96 -4.12 -9.79 6.05
C CYS A 96 -4.99 -9.86 7.32
N PRO A 97 -4.95 -10.96 8.08
CA PRO A 97 -5.74 -11.07 9.32
C PRO A 97 -5.20 -10.18 10.45
N ALA A 98 -3.92 -9.81 10.39
CA ALA A 98 -3.29 -8.90 11.36
C ALA A 98 -3.56 -7.42 11.04
N LYS A 99 -4.28 -7.13 9.95
CA LYS A 99 -4.63 -5.77 9.51
C LYS A 99 -3.40 -4.86 9.30
N ARG A 100 -2.33 -5.43 8.78
CA ARG A 100 -1.11 -4.67 8.46
C ARG A 100 -1.27 -3.92 7.15
N ASN A 101 -0.63 -2.75 7.06
CA ASN A 101 -0.67 -1.90 5.86
C ASN A 101 0.38 -2.33 4.84
N LEU A 102 0.26 -3.56 4.34
CA LEU A 102 1.24 -4.16 3.43
C LEU A 102 1.35 -3.40 2.11
N ALA A 103 0.22 -3.08 1.49
CA ALA A 103 0.23 -2.38 0.21
C ALA A 103 0.87 -0.99 0.31
N GLN A 104 0.65 -0.28 1.42
CA GLN A 104 1.25 1.04 1.63
C GLN A 104 2.77 0.93 1.75
N SER A 105 3.26 -0.05 2.50
CA SER A 105 4.71 -0.29 2.63
C SER A 105 5.33 -0.67 1.28
N MET A 106 4.64 -1.51 0.50
CA MET A 106 5.09 -1.90 -0.83
C MET A 106 5.17 -0.70 -1.77
N LYS A 107 4.17 0.18 -1.74
CA LYS A 107 4.17 1.40 -2.55
C LYS A 107 5.35 2.32 -2.20
N THR A 108 5.59 2.50 -0.91
CA THR A 108 6.69 3.34 -0.42
C THR A 108 8.05 2.78 -0.86
N GLY A 109 8.26 1.47 -0.65
CA GLY A 109 9.50 0.81 -1.04
C GLY A 109 9.74 0.86 -2.55
N ARG A 110 8.69 0.62 -3.33
CA ARG A 110 8.76 0.65 -4.78
C ARG A 110 9.13 2.05 -5.30
N LYS A 111 8.50 3.09 -4.75
CA LYS A 111 8.82 4.48 -5.13
C LYS A 111 10.28 4.82 -4.84
N GLN A 112 10.79 4.40 -3.68
CA GLN A 112 12.17 4.68 -3.29
C GLN A 112 13.16 3.94 -4.20
N VAL A 113 12.89 2.69 -4.54
CA VAL A 113 13.73 1.91 -5.45
C VAL A 113 13.77 2.56 -6.83
N LEU A 114 12.63 2.97 -7.36
CA LEU A 114 12.57 3.62 -8.67
C LEU A 114 13.29 4.97 -8.66
N ALA A 115 13.18 5.73 -7.57
CA ALA A 115 13.90 7.00 -7.42
C ALA A 115 15.41 6.77 -7.39
N ASN A 116 15.87 5.71 -6.70
CA ASN A 116 17.29 5.35 -6.65
C ASN A 116 17.82 4.93 -8.02
N ARG A 117 17.02 4.22 -8.82
CA ARG A 117 17.39 3.86 -10.20
C ARG A 117 17.58 5.09 -11.09
N ARG A 118 16.72 6.11 -10.90
CA ARG A 118 16.80 7.35 -11.67
C ARG A 118 18.08 8.16 -11.36
N LYS A 119 18.62 8.01 -10.16
CA LYS A 119 19.84 8.72 -9.74
C LYS A 119 21.12 8.07 -10.30
N LYS A 120 21.02 6.85 -10.78
CA LYS A 120 22.13 6.15 -11.44
C LYS A 120 22.09 6.45 -12.95
#